data_777cc141d191c4856c2e77bba5804498
#
_entry.id   777cc141d191c4856c2e77bba5804498
#
_cell.length_a   1.000
_cell.length_b   1.000
_cell.length_c   1.000
_cell.angle_alpha   90.00
_cell.angle_beta   90.00
_cell.angle_gamma   90.00
#
_symmetry.space_group_name_H-M   'P 1'
#
loop_
_entity.id
_entity.type
_entity.pdbx_description
1 polymer ?
#
loop_
_entity_poly.entity_id
_entity_poly.type
_entity_poly.pdbx_seq_one_letter_code
_entity_poly.pdbx_strand_id
1 'polypeptide(L)'
;MFYKSEIKDHIRVPPALFNLTRKQAVLKQLKSEYEGYISKDMGIVIDVQSIKEIKEGIVIPGDGASYYETVFELLIFKPELQEVVMGRIKDIADFGAFITLGPIDGMIHISQTMDDFVSFAKDKVLTGKDSKRTLKVGDLCKARIIAVSFKDITNPKLGLTMRQPGLGRIDWIEEEGKKPEEEVSKEEKKEKPKKEEKKVEEKKK
;
A
#
# COMPACT_ATOMS: atom_id res chain seq x y z
N MET A 1 -4.02 0.53 -5.19
CA MET A 1 -3.95 -0.83 -4.57
C MET A 1 -3.62 -1.90 -5.59
N PHE A 2 -3.88 -3.21 -5.27
CA PHE A 2 -3.68 -4.30 -6.22
C PHE A 2 -4.95 -4.54 -7.01
N TYR A 3 -4.81 -4.62 -8.34
CA TYR A 3 -5.92 -4.85 -9.26
C TYR A 3 -5.60 -6.00 -10.20
N LYS A 4 -6.63 -6.71 -10.64
CA LYS A 4 -6.56 -7.62 -11.79
C LYS A 4 -7.10 -6.89 -13.00
N SER A 5 -6.31 -6.81 -14.04
CA SER A 5 -6.69 -6.18 -15.32
C SER A 5 -6.62 -7.20 -16.44
N GLU A 6 -7.66 -7.25 -17.24
CA GLU A 6 -7.69 -8.06 -18.45
C GLU A 6 -7.24 -7.20 -19.63
N ILE A 7 -6.24 -7.69 -20.36
CA ILE A 7 -5.66 -7.01 -21.51
C ILE A 7 -5.70 -7.93 -22.71
N LYS A 8 -5.93 -7.33 -23.88
CA LYS A 8 -5.87 -7.96 -25.17
C LYS A 8 -4.75 -7.33 -25.97
N ASP A 9 -3.77 -8.12 -26.39
CA ASP A 9 -2.64 -7.64 -27.18
C ASP A 9 -2.09 -8.72 -28.11
N HIS A 10 -1.24 -8.30 -29.07
CA HIS A 10 -0.56 -9.15 -30.03
C HIS A 10 0.85 -9.47 -29.55
N ILE A 11 1.04 -10.68 -29.09
CA ILE A 11 2.30 -11.12 -28.49
C ILE A 11 3.21 -11.72 -29.54
N ARG A 12 4.40 -11.13 -29.69
CA ARG A 12 5.45 -11.58 -30.61
C ARG A 12 6.25 -12.71 -29.98
N VAL A 13 6.07 -13.92 -30.49
CA VAL A 13 6.84 -15.10 -30.07
C VAL A 13 8.01 -15.32 -31.01
N PRO A 14 9.26 -15.18 -30.54
CA PRO A 14 10.45 -15.37 -31.37
C PRO A 14 10.69 -16.85 -31.67
N PRO A 15 11.42 -17.18 -32.75
CA PRO A 15 11.73 -18.56 -33.15
C PRO A 15 12.42 -19.39 -32.04
N ALA A 16 13.18 -18.74 -31.17
CA ALA A 16 13.86 -19.41 -30.06
C ALA A 16 12.90 -20.11 -29.08
N LEU A 17 11.62 -19.74 -29.06
CA LEU A 17 10.59 -20.32 -28.21
C LEU A 17 9.68 -21.33 -28.95
N PHE A 18 9.90 -21.63 -30.21
CA PHE A 18 9.06 -22.56 -30.97
C PHE A 18 9.21 -24.02 -30.55
N ASN A 19 10.23 -24.36 -29.78
CA ASN A 19 10.39 -25.67 -29.16
C ASN A 19 9.44 -25.92 -27.95
N LEU A 20 8.76 -24.86 -27.48
CA LEU A 20 7.78 -24.95 -26.41
C LEU A 20 6.35 -25.09 -26.93
N THR A 21 5.44 -25.54 -26.09
CA THR A 21 4.01 -25.49 -26.47
C THR A 21 3.57 -24.03 -26.64
N ARG A 22 2.62 -23.78 -27.55
CA ARG A 22 2.10 -22.42 -27.82
C ARG A 22 1.79 -21.64 -26.55
N LYS A 23 1.09 -22.25 -25.59
CA LYS A 23 0.73 -21.61 -24.32
C LYS A 23 1.97 -21.25 -23.49
N GLN A 24 2.96 -22.13 -23.41
CA GLN A 24 4.20 -21.90 -22.65
C GLN A 24 5.06 -20.81 -23.30
N ALA A 25 5.16 -20.81 -24.64
CA ALA A 25 5.90 -19.81 -25.39
C ALA A 25 5.31 -18.42 -25.20
N VAL A 26 3.98 -18.28 -25.35
CA VAL A 26 3.26 -17.01 -25.14
C VAL A 26 3.38 -16.56 -23.68
N LEU A 27 3.21 -17.44 -22.69
CA LEU A 27 3.35 -17.07 -21.28
C LEU A 27 4.76 -16.59 -20.94
N LYS A 28 5.78 -17.26 -21.46
CA LYS A 28 7.17 -16.87 -21.23
C LYS A 28 7.47 -15.49 -21.84
N GLN A 29 6.94 -15.22 -23.02
CA GLN A 29 7.11 -13.93 -23.68
C GLN A 29 6.34 -12.83 -22.94
N LEU A 30 5.08 -13.09 -22.54
CA LEU A 30 4.28 -12.16 -21.72
C LEU A 30 4.99 -11.78 -20.43
N LYS A 31 5.54 -12.76 -19.72
CA LYS A 31 6.31 -12.48 -18.49
C LYS A 31 7.52 -11.59 -18.75
N SER A 32 8.29 -11.89 -19.80
CA SER A 32 9.47 -11.10 -20.17
C SER A 32 9.14 -9.66 -20.58
N GLU A 33 7.95 -9.41 -21.12
CA GLU A 33 7.55 -8.12 -21.67
C GLU A 33 6.79 -7.26 -20.64
N TYR A 34 5.93 -7.89 -19.85
CA TYR A 34 5.01 -7.18 -18.94
C TYR A 34 5.44 -7.19 -17.48
N GLU A 35 6.22 -8.17 -16.99
CA GLU A 35 6.70 -8.16 -15.61
C GLU A 35 7.62 -6.95 -15.36
N GLY A 36 7.26 -6.15 -14.35
CA GLY A 36 7.98 -4.92 -14.03
C GLY A 36 7.69 -3.74 -14.97
N TYR A 37 6.78 -3.88 -15.91
CA TYR A 37 6.36 -2.77 -16.76
C TYR A 37 5.63 -1.70 -15.94
N ILE A 38 6.02 -0.44 -16.13
CA ILE A 38 5.46 0.69 -15.39
C ILE A 38 4.81 1.66 -16.37
N SER A 39 3.55 1.98 -16.11
CA SER A 39 2.79 2.96 -16.87
C SER A 39 2.02 3.89 -15.94
N LYS A 40 1.84 5.13 -16.35
CA LYS A 40 1.04 6.09 -15.59
C LYS A 40 -0.43 5.66 -15.47
N ASP A 41 -0.96 5.02 -16.51
CA ASP A 41 -2.38 4.65 -16.56
C ASP A 41 -2.67 3.33 -15.83
N MET A 42 -1.80 2.33 -16.00
CA MET A 42 -1.96 1.01 -15.39
C MET A 42 -1.29 0.89 -14.02
N GLY A 43 -0.28 1.71 -13.72
CA GLY A 43 0.59 1.53 -12.57
C GLY A 43 1.74 0.58 -12.86
N ILE A 44 2.08 -0.28 -11.91
CA ILE A 44 3.16 -1.26 -12.02
C ILE A 44 2.57 -2.65 -12.22
N VAL A 45 3.00 -3.33 -13.27
CA VAL A 45 2.67 -4.74 -13.51
C VAL A 45 3.57 -5.62 -12.65
N ILE A 46 2.96 -6.44 -11.80
CA ILE A 46 3.67 -7.32 -10.88
C ILE A 46 3.90 -8.68 -11.50
N ASP A 47 2.85 -9.29 -12.06
CA ASP A 47 2.90 -10.64 -12.62
C ASP A 47 1.79 -10.85 -13.65
N VAL A 48 2.03 -11.78 -14.55
CA VAL A 48 1.04 -12.31 -15.51
C VAL A 48 0.35 -13.51 -14.84
N GLN A 49 -0.89 -13.31 -14.40
CA GLN A 49 -1.64 -14.33 -13.64
C GLN A 49 -2.09 -15.52 -14.49
N SER A 50 -2.75 -15.24 -15.61
CA SER A 50 -3.31 -16.28 -16.45
C SER A 50 -3.51 -15.81 -17.88
N ILE A 51 -3.50 -16.75 -18.81
CA ILE A 51 -3.91 -16.55 -20.20
C ILE A 51 -5.32 -17.12 -20.33
N LYS A 52 -6.28 -16.28 -20.77
CA LYS A 52 -7.67 -16.68 -21.01
C LYS A 52 -7.85 -17.28 -22.39
N GLU A 53 -7.37 -16.59 -23.41
CA GLU A 53 -7.55 -16.99 -24.80
C GLU A 53 -6.28 -16.71 -25.63
N ILE A 54 -5.94 -17.61 -26.52
CA ILE A 54 -4.89 -17.41 -27.54
C ILE A 54 -5.52 -17.75 -28.88
N LYS A 55 -5.65 -16.76 -29.75
CA LYS A 55 -6.15 -16.95 -31.11
C LYS A 55 -5.10 -17.55 -32.04
N GLU A 56 -5.44 -17.72 -33.27
CA GLU A 56 -4.52 -18.22 -34.29
C GLU A 56 -3.34 -17.27 -34.50
N GLY A 57 -2.16 -17.84 -34.72
CA GLY A 57 -0.93 -17.09 -34.93
C GLY A 57 -0.83 -16.59 -36.37
N ILE A 58 -0.35 -15.37 -36.55
CA ILE A 58 -0.06 -14.73 -37.79
C ILE A 58 1.45 -14.59 -37.94
N VAL A 59 2.00 -14.95 -39.09
CA VAL A 59 3.41 -14.73 -39.41
C VAL A 59 3.50 -13.56 -40.41
N ILE A 60 4.30 -12.56 -40.05
CA ILE A 60 4.53 -11.40 -40.89
C ILE A 60 5.70 -11.72 -41.84
N PRO A 61 5.55 -11.56 -43.17
CA PRO A 61 6.63 -11.74 -44.10
C PRO A 61 7.82 -10.83 -43.77
N GLY A 62 9.01 -11.43 -43.66
CA GLY A 62 10.24 -10.72 -43.30
C GLY A 62 10.57 -10.71 -41.79
N ASP A 63 9.63 -11.05 -40.90
CA ASP A 63 9.90 -11.34 -39.49
C ASP A 63 9.67 -12.84 -39.24
N GLY A 64 10.69 -13.54 -38.79
CA GLY A 64 10.60 -14.98 -38.49
C GLY A 64 9.78 -15.32 -37.24
N ALA A 65 9.14 -14.36 -36.58
CA ALA A 65 8.34 -14.55 -35.39
C ALA A 65 6.86 -14.82 -35.70
N SER A 66 6.16 -15.45 -34.76
CA SER A 66 4.71 -15.63 -34.80
C SER A 66 4.04 -14.66 -33.86
N TYR A 67 2.98 -13.99 -34.30
CA TYR A 67 2.20 -13.05 -33.54
C TYR A 67 0.88 -13.69 -33.13
N TYR A 68 0.59 -13.74 -31.82
CA TYR A 68 -0.64 -14.31 -31.31
C TYR A 68 -1.47 -13.23 -30.61
N GLU A 69 -2.68 -12.97 -31.12
CA GLU A 69 -3.66 -12.18 -30.40
C GLU A 69 -4.07 -12.94 -29.14
N THR A 70 -3.74 -12.37 -27.97
CA THR A 70 -3.88 -13.06 -26.69
C THR A 70 -4.65 -12.20 -25.71
N VAL A 71 -5.60 -12.82 -25.00
CA VAL A 71 -6.30 -12.21 -23.87
C VAL A 71 -5.74 -12.81 -22.60
N PHE A 72 -5.24 -11.95 -21.69
CA PHE A 72 -4.56 -12.36 -20.46
C PHE A 72 -4.87 -11.45 -19.28
N GLU A 73 -4.69 -11.97 -18.08
CA GLU A 73 -4.87 -11.23 -16.83
C GLU A 73 -3.53 -10.84 -16.24
N LEU A 74 -3.41 -9.56 -15.89
CA LEU A 74 -2.28 -9.00 -15.16
C LEU A 74 -2.66 -8.68 -13.72
N LEU A 75 -1.74 -8.93 -12.81
CA LEU A 75 -1.77 -8.35 -11.47
C LEU A 75 -1.00 -7.02 -11.51
N ILE A 76 -1.68 -5.93 -11.25
CA ILE A 76 -1.12 -4.59 -11.25
C ILE A 76 -1.21 -3.94 -9.87
N PHE A 77 -0.24 -3.10 -9.55
CA PHE A 77 -0.25 -2.22 -8.39
C PHE A 77 -0.41 -0.78 -8.86
N LYS A 78 -1.54 -0.17 -8.55
CA LYS A 78 -1.83 1.22 -8.85
C LYS A 78 -2.11 1.98 -7.57
N PRO A 79 -1.18 2.85 -7.12
CA PRO A 79 -1.43 3.69 -5.95
C PRO A 79 -2.41 4.81 -6.31
N GLU A 80 -3.40 5.04 -5.45
CA GLU A 80 -4.38 6.10 -5.60
C GLU A 80 -4.21 7.16 -4.51
N LEU A 81 -4.54 8.41 -4.83
CA LEU A 81 -4.51 9.50 -3.86
C LEU A 81 -5.54 9.26 -2.76
N GLN A 82 -5.19 9.61 -1.53
CA GLN A 82 -6.01 9.45 -0.32
C GLN A 82 -6.26 7.99 0.11
N GLU A 83 -5.68 7.03 -0.58
CA GLU A 83 -5.75 5.63 -0.18
C GLU A 83 -4.96 5.38 1.11
N VAL A 84 -5.56 4.58 2.01
CA VAL A 84 -4.89 4.16 3.24
C VAL A 84 -4.24 2.81 3.00
N VAL A 85 -2.94 2.77 3.21
CA VAL A 85 -2.12 1.59 2.96
C VAL A 85 -1.39 1.15 4.22
N MET A 86 -1.08 -0.12 4.29
CA MET A 86 -0.27 -0.70 5.35
C MET A 86 1.09 -1.09 4.79
N GLY A 87 2.15 -0.72 5.49
CA GLY A 87 3.51 -1.03 5.07
C GLY A 87 4.46 -1.12 6.26
N ARG A 88 5.68 -1.58 5.98
CA ARG A 88 6.74 -1.70 6.99
C ARG A 88 7.79 -0.63 6.76
N ILE A 89 8.28 -0.02 7.83
CA ILE A 89 9.38 0.95 7.75
C ILE A 89 10.66 0.21 7.33
N LYS A 90 11.19 0.60 6.17
CA LYS A 90 12.39 0.02 5.56
C LYS A 90 13.67 0.71 6.04
N ASP A 91 13.64 2.03 6.08
CA ASP A 91 14.76 2.86 6.53
C ASP A 91 14.27 4.21 7.08
N ILE A 92 15.11 4.85 7.89
CA ILE A 92 14.83 6.14 8.49
C ILE A 92 16.02 7.06 8.27
N ALA A 93 15.75 8.25 7.72
CA ALA A 93 16.70 9.32 7.52
C ALA A 93 16.31 10.56 8.36
N ASP A 94 17.17 11.57 8.38
CA ASP A 94 16.95 12.83 9.09
C ASP A 94 15.73 13.62 8.56
N PHE A 95 15.43 13.49 7.26
CA PHE A 95 14.29 14.16 6.60
C PHE A 95 12.99 13.33 6.62
N GLY A 96 13.02 12.07 7.04
CA GLY A 96 11.81 11.24 7.10
C GLY A 96 12.05 9.73 7.11
N ALA A 97 10.97 8.97 6.96
CA ALA A 97 10.98 7.51 6.95
C ALA A 97 10.60 6.96 5.57
N PHE A 98 11.22 5.86 5.17
CA PHE A 98 10.86 5.09 3.99
C PHE A 98 10.04 3.88 4.40
N ILE A 99 8.88 3.73 3.76
CA ILE A 99 7.95 2.63 3.99
C ILE A 99 7.84 1.79 2.73
N THR A 100 7.93 0.47 2.85
CA THR A 100 7.71 -0.42 1.72
C THR A 100 6.25 -0.83 1.64
N LEU A 101 5.68 -0.69 0.45
CA LEU A 101 4.28 -1.05 0.13
C LEU A 101 4.19 -2.29 -0.76
N GLY A 102 5.30 -2.99 -0.96
CA GLY A 102 5.45 -4.11 -1.86
C GLY A 102 6.28 -3.70 -3.08
N PRO A 103 5.67 -3.40 -4.23
CA PRO A 103 6.41 -3.08 -5.46
C PRO A 103 7.12 -1.72 -5.44
N ILE A 104 6.64 -0.80 -4.62
CA ILE A 104 7.17 0.57 -4.51
C ILE A 104 7.45 0.91 -3.05
N ASP A 105 8.51 1.69 -2.85
CA ASP A 105 8.77 2.33 -1.56
C ASP A 105 8.13 3.73 -1.55
N GLY A 106 7.50 4.06 -0.45
CA GLY A 106 6.96 5.39 -0.20
C GLY A 106 7.81 6.18 0.79
N MET A 107 7.75 7.50 0.75
CA MET A 107 8.43 8.38 1.68
C MET A 107 7.42 9.11 2.56
N ILE A 108 7.68 9.13 3.85
CA ILE A 108 6.95 9.90 4.85
C ILE A 108 7.89 10.97 5.37
N HIS A 109 7.60 12.24 5.04
CA HIS A 109 8.42 13.35 5.53
C HIS A 109 8.36 13.42 7.06
N ILE A 110 9.42 13.88 7.72
CA ILE A 110 9.51 13.92 9.19
C ILE A 110 8.32 14.64 9.84
N SER A 111 7.85 15.74 9.23
CA SER A 111 6.66 16.48 9.69
C SER A 111 5.33 15.75 9.51
N GLN A 112 5.32 14.63 8.78
CA GLN A 112 4.13 13.82 8.48
C GLN A 112 4.15 12.46 9.17
N THR A 113 5.16 12.20 10.01
CA THR A 113 5.29 10.93 10.75
C THR A 113 4.42 10.89 12.00
N MET A 114 4.35 11.99 12.74
CA MET A 114 3.59 12.12 14.00
C MET A 114 2.98 13.52 14.10
N ASP A 115 1.93 13.67 14.92
CA ASP A 115 1.37 14.97 15.27
C ASP A 115 2.13 15.58 16.46
N ASP A 116 3.46 15.70 16.31
CA ASP A 116 4.39 16.13 17.35
C ASP A 116 5.68 16.68 16.74
N PHE A 117 6.51 17.35 17.55
CA PHE A 117 7.88 17.66 17.18
C PHE A 117 8.74 16.40 17.20
N VAL A 118 9.18 15.98 16.03
CA VAL A 118 9.96 14.76 15.86
C VAL A 118 11.44 15.07 15.82
N SER A 119 12.23 14.35 16.62
CA SER A 119 13.68 14.35 16.61
C SER A 119 14.23 13.05 16.01
N PHE A 120 15.26 13.19 15.18
CA PHE A 120 15.99 12.04 14.63
C PHE A 120 17.16 11.69 15.55
N ALA A 121 17.25 10.42 15.95
CA ALA A 121 18.38 9.88 16.69
C ALA A 121 19.33 9.09 15.77
N LYS A 122 20.63 9.05 16.12
CA LYS A 122 21.66 8.36 15.32
C LYS A 122 21.38 6.87 15.10
N ASP A 123 20.56 6.26 15.93
CA ASP A 123 20.17 4.84 15.86
C ASP A 123 19.02 4.58 14.86
N LYS A 124 18.78 5.52 13.92
CA LYS A 124 17.67 5.46 12.96
C LYS A 124 16.30 5.32 13.64
N VAL A 125 16.08 6.13 14.67
CA VAL A 125 14.83 6.20 15.42
C VAL A 125 14.30 7.62 15.34
N LEU A 126 13.00 7.76 15.00
CA LEU A 126 12.27 9.01 15.13
C LEU A 126 11.53 9.01 16.48
N THR A 127 11.71 10.05 17.27
CA THR A 127 11.10 10.18 18.57
C THR A 127 10.32 11.48 18.66
N GLY A 128 9.02 11.38 19.00
CA GLY A 128 8.18 12.53 19.32
C GLY A 128 8.57 13.14 20.67
N LYS A 129 8.67 14.46 20.74
CA LYS A 129 9.15 15.18 21.92
C LYS A 129 8.12 15.17 23.05
N ASP A 130 6.87 15.41 22.74
CA ASP A 130 5.79 15.52 23.72
C ASP A 130 5.09 14.18 23.95
N SER A 131 4.76 13.46 22.86
CA SER A 131 4.08 12.16 22.90
C SER A 131 4.98 11.00 23.35
N LYS A 132 6.32 11.17 23.31
CA LYS A 132 7.34 10.13 23.56
C LYS A 132 7.17 8.88 22.67
N ARG A 133 6.38 8.97 21.61
CA ARG A 133 6.21 7.90 20.62
C ARG A 133 7.49 7.71 19.83
N THR A 134 7.83 6.46 19.56
CA THR A 134 9.04 6.10 18.82
C THR A 134 8.69 5.31 17.56
N LEU A 135 9.32 5.66 16.45
CA LEU A 135 9.23 4.94 15.18
C LEU A 135 10.60 4.37 14.84
N LYS A 136 10.66 3.06 14.55
CA LYS A 136 11.89 2.31 14.26
C LYS A 136 11.80 1.61 12.93
N VAL A 137 12.96 1.23 12.39
CA VAL A 137 13.05 0.35 11.22
C VAL A 137 12.42 -1.00 11.56
N GLY A 138 11.58 -1.51 10.66
CA GLY A 138 10.83 -2.75 10.83
C GLY A 138 9.42 -2.60 11.39
N ASP A 139 9.07 -1.43 11.92
CA ASP A 139 7.72 -1.18 12.45
C ASP A 139 6.65 -1.26 11.35
N LEU A 140 5.52 -1.88 11.68
CA LEU A 140 4.36 -1.96 10.81
C LEU A 140 3.49 -0.72 11.03
N CYS A 141 3.24 0.01 9.94
CA CYS A 141 2.56 1.30 10.00
C CYS A 141 1.41 1.37 8.99
N LYS A 142 0.39 2.12 9.36
CA LYS A 142 -0.72 2.51 8.51
C LYS A 142 -0.52 3.97 8.08
N ALA A 143 -0.49 4.22 6.79
CA ALA A 143 -0.24 5.55 6.23
C ALA A 143 -1.24 5.86 5.11
N ARG A 144 -1.45 7.15 4.83
CA ARG A 144 -2.29 7.61 3.72
C ARG A 144 -1.43 8.20 2.61
N ILE A 145 -1.72 7.84 1.37
CA ILE A 145 -1.06 8.39 0.19
C ILE A 145 -1.56 9.81 -0.05
N ILE A 146 -0.64 10.79 -0.02
CA ILE A 146 -0.94 12.22 -0.26
C ILE A 146 -0.39 12.73 -1.58
N ALA A 147 0.61 12.05 -2.14
CA ALA A 147 1.20 12.41 -3.41
C ALA A 147 1.65 11.17 -4.17
N VAL A 148 1.38 11.15 -5.48
CA VAL A 148 1.83 10.11 -6.42
C VAL A 148 2.52 10.80 -7.57
N SER A 149 3.77 10.44 -7.86
CA SER A 149 4.56 11.01 -8.94
C SER A 149 5.17 9.93 -9.82
N PHE A 150 4.74 9.88 -11.06
CA PHE A 150 5.30 9.06 -12.14
C PHE A 150 6.18 9.89 -13.09
N LYS A 151 6.85 10.96 -12.58
CA LYS A 151 7.78 11.76 -13.42
C LYS A 151 8.92 10.89 -13.95
N ASP A 152 9.47 10.07 -13.07
CA ASP A 152 10.42 9.01 -13.45
C ASP A 152 9.67 7.70 -13.50
N ILE A 153 9.45 7.18 -14.71
CA ILE A 153 8.72 5.91 -14.92
C ILE A 153 9.47 4.76 -14.24
N THR A 154 10.80 4.77 -14.27
CA THR A 154 11.64 3.74 -13.63
C THR A 154 11.61 3.76 -12.10
N ASN A 155 11.31 4.91 -11.48
CA ASN A 155 11.31 5.06 -10.03
C ASN A 155 10.17 5.99 -9.57
N PRO A 156 8.94 5.52 -9.59
CA PRO A 156 7.80 6.31 -9.13
C PRO A 156 7.93 6.64 -7.64
N LYS A 157 7.57 7.86 -7.28
CA LYS A 157 7.69 8.37 -5.90
C LYS A 157 6.32 8.53 -5.28
N LEU A 158 6.15 7.97 -4.07
CA LEU A 158 4.94 8.11 -3.26
C LEU A 158 5.25 8.94 -2.01
N GLY A 159 4.45 9.98 -1.80
CA GLY A 159 4.42 10.72 -0.55
C GLY A 159 3.28 10.25 0.33
N LEU A 160 3.57 9.98 1.60
CA LEU A 160 2.58 9.48 2.56
C LEU A 160 2.54 10.34 3.82
N THR A 161 1.43 10.24 4.55
CA THR A 161 1.26 10.84 5.87
C THR A 161 0.77 9.82 6.88
N MET A 162 1.24 9.94 8.12
CA MET A 162 0.76 9.20 9.28
C MET A 162 0.20 10.13 10.36
N ARG A 163 0.17 11.44 10.11
CA ARG A 163 -0.20 12.46 11.09
C ARG A 163 -1.70 12.51 11.42
N GLN A 164 -2.56 11.86 10.62
CA GLN A 164 -4.00 11.87 10.82
C GLN A 164 -4.45 10.84 11.87
N PRO A 165 -5.58 11.07 12.57
CA PRO A 165 -6.14 10.10 13.51
C PRO A 165 -6.37 8.73 12.87
N GLY A 166 -6.08 7.65 13.60
CA GLY A 166 -6.18 6.28 13.11
C GLY A 166 -5.08 5.86 12.12
N LEU A 167 -4.04 6.68 11.95
CA LEU A 167 -2.83 6.37 11.18
C LEU A 167 -1.62 6.35 12.11
N GLY A 168 -0.54 5.74 11.64
CA GLY A 168 0.71 5.60 12.38
C GLY A 168 1.08 4.15 12.61
N ARG A 169 1.93 3.89 13.59
CA ARG A 169 2.30 2.55 14.01
C ARG A 169 1.06 1.82 14.57
N ILE A 170 0.93 0.54 14.28
CA ILE A 170 -0.24 -0.26 14.68
C ILE A 170 -0.48 -0.19 16.20
N ASP A 171 0.58 -0.31 17.01
CA ASP A 171 0.48 -0.24 18.47
C ASP A 171 -0.13 1.08 18.97
N TRP A 172 0.20 2.22 18.32
CA TRP A 172 -0.37 3.51 18.68
C TRP A 172 -1.86 3.59 18.40
N ILE A 173 -2.30 2.99 17.29
CA ILE A 173 -3.72 2.95 16.90
C ILE A 173 -4.52 2.10 17.90
N GLU A 174 -3.95 0.98 18.35
CA GLU A 174 -4.58 0.13 19.37
C GLU A 174 -4.68 0.81 20.75
N GLU A 175 -3.66 1.58 21.13
CA GLU A 175 -3.67 2.38 22.35
C GLU A 175 -4.71 3.50 22.30
N GLU A 176 -4.86 4.18 21.15
CA GLU A 176 -5.88 5.20 20.95
C GLU A 176 -7.30 4.62 20.96
N GLY A 177 -7.50 3.42 20.42
CA GLY A 177 -8.79 2.73 20.43
C GLY A 177 -9.25 2.29 21.83
N LYS A 178 -8.31 2.00 22.74
CA LYS A 178 -8.63 1.60 24.11
C LYS A 178 -9.02 2.78 25.04
N LYS A 179 -8.53 3.98 24.77
CA LYS A 179 -8.83 5.17 25.58
C LYS A 179 -10.32 5.58 25.59
N PRO A 180 -11.07 5.59 24.47
CA PRO A 180 -12.49 5.94 24.50
C PRO A 180 -13.35 4.93 25.27
N GLU A 181 -13.00 3.63 25.32
CA GLU A 181 -13.75 2.63 26.08
C GLU A 181 -13.57 2.78 27.60
N GLU A 182 -12.41 3.24 28.06
CA GLU A 182 -12.18 3.51 29.47
C GLU A 182 -12.85 4.81 29.96
N GLU A 183 -12.96 5.83 29.12
CA GLU A 183 -13.65 7.08 29.44
C GLU A 183 -15.17 6.87 29.49
N VAL A 184 -15.76 6.17 28.55
CA VAL A 184 -17.19 5.82 28.56
C VAL A 184 -17.55 4.96 29.77
N SER A 185 -16.68 4.00 30.13
CA SER A 185 -16.90 3.16 31.34
C SER A 185 -16.74 3.91 32.67
N LYS A 186 -15.99 5.03 32.70
CA LYS A 186 -15.83 5.90 33.85
C LYS A 186 -16.99 6.89 33.99
N GLU A 187 -17.57 7.37 32.91
CA GLU A 187 -18.76 8.22 32.91
C GLU A 187 -20.01 7.44 33.34
N GLU A 188 -20.23 6.24 32.82
CA GLU A 188 -21.33 5.38 33.25
C GLU A 188 -21.27 4.99 34.72
N LYS A 189 -20.06 4.83 35.28
CA LYS A 189 -19.87 4.57 36.70
C LYS A 189 -20.09 5.81 37.60
N LYS A 190 -19.95 7.02 37.02
CA LYS A 190 -20.21 8.28 37.78
C LYS A 190 -21.68 8.70 37.77
N GLU A 191 -22.46 8.28 36.76
CA GLU A 191 -23.91 8.60 36.72
C GLU A 191 -24.78 7.69 37.59
N LYS A 192 -24.35 6.47 37.88
CA LYS A 192 -25.14 5.55 38.74
C LYS A 192 -25.30 5.98 40.18
N PRO A 193 -24.31 6.56 40.89
CA PRO A 193 -24.53 6.99 42.30
C PRO A 193 -25.44 8.22 42.46
N LYS A 194 -25.49 9.13 41.47
CA LYS A 194 -26.36 10.33 41.51
C LYS A 194 -27.85 10.06 41.34
N LYS A 195 -28.20 8.95 40.68
CA LYS A 195 -29.62 8.56 40.47
C LYS A 195 -30.19 7.81 41.67
N GLU A 196 -29.36 7.16 42.46
CA GLU A 196 -29.83 6.50 43.71
C GLU A 196 -30.05 7.47 44.85
N GLU A 197 -29.23 8.50 45.01
CA GLU A 197 -29.42 9.52 46.06
C GLU A 197 -30.70 10.36 45.82
N LYS A 198 -31.04 10.70 44.57
CA LYS A 198 -32.30 11.44 44.30
C LYS A 198 -33.57 10.62 44.52
N LYS A 199 -33.53 9.30 44.44
CA LYS A 199 -34.70 8.42 44.70
C LYS A 199 -34.92 8.18 46.22
N VAL A 200 -33.93 8.42 47.05
CA VAL A 200 -34.06 8.27 48.50
C VAL A 200 -34.60 9.54 49.16
N GLU A 201 -34.33 10.73 48.59
CA GLU A 201 -34.91 12.00 49.08
C GLU A 201 -36.39 12.20 48.75
N GLU A 202 -36.88 11.70 47.60
CA GLU A 202 -38.28 11.78 47.20
C GLU A 202 -39.20 10.82 47.98
N LYS A 203 -38.68 9.85 48.70
CA LYS A 203 -39.47 8.91 49.54
C LYS A 203 -39.55 9.32 51.00
N LYS A 204 -38.96 10.49 51.41
CA LYS A 204 -38.99 11.01 52.78
C LYS A 204 -39.74 12.36 52.92
N LYS A 205 -40.50 12.72 51.91
CA LYS A 205 -41.49 13.81 51.99
C LYS A 205 -42.90 13.17 51.79
#